data_3d67b1100f35bf767e8a6b3dcfd80683
#
_entry.id   3d67b1100f35bf767e8a6b3dcfd80683
#
_cell.length_a   1.000
_cell.length_b   1.000
_cell.length_c   1.000
_cell.angle_alpha   90.00
_cell.angle_beta   90.00
_cell.angle_gamma   90.00
#
_symmetry.space_group_name_H-M   'P 1'
#
loop_
_entity.id
_entity.type
_entity.pdbx_description
1 polymer ?
#
loop_
_entity_poly.entity_id
_entity_poly.type
_entity_poly.pdbx_seq_one_letter_code
_entity_poly.pdbx_strand_id
1 'polypeptide(L)'
;MSLYHDQGVVLRTHKLGEADRIVTLLTQGRGKVRAVAKGVRKTKSRFGGRLEPASHVRLLLYEGRELDIVTQADTLDHFRPLREDLDRLGQAVSMLEAADQLSLEREANPRLYDMLVGALRALAGQGAPLVVSGFFLKVLALEGFRPQVEACITCGDDGPLVAWALDEGGLCCATHRQGAAVSAEAVAVLQDVLGGRLGTALNETRPTVVAEVDHLAIRALEHHLERRLRSVTALHRS
;
A
#
# COMPACT_ATOMS: atom_id res chain seq x y z
N MET A 1 16.66 -2.70 -27.26
CA MET A 1 16.50 -3.75 -26.24
C MET A 1 17.80 -3.83 -25.44
N SER A 2 17.77 -3.46 -24.18
CA SER A 2 18.97 -3.34 -23.32
C SER A 2 18.77 -4.09 -22.00
N LEU A 3 19.88 -4.49 -21.39
CA LEU A 3 19.90 -4.95 -19.99
C LEU A 3 19.92 -3.73 -19.09
N TYR A 4 19.17 -3.79 -18.00
CA TYR A 4 19.18 -2.76 -16.98
C TYR A 4 19.03 -3.34 -15.59
N HIS A 5 19.60 -2.66 -14.60
CA HIS A 5 19.46 -2.96 -13.19
C HIS A 5 18.35 -2.08 -12.58
N ASP A 6 17.61 -2.66 -11.66
CA ASP A 6 16.67 -1.94 -10.83
C ASP A 6 16.45 -2.70 -9.51
N GLN A 7 15.72 -2.10 -8.59
CA GLN A 7 15.21 -2.77 -7.41
C GLN A 7 13.71 -2.57 -7.31
N GLY A 8 12.99 -3.56 -6.80
CA GLY A 8 11.55 -3.51 -6.81
C GLY A 8 10.88 -4.42 -5.78
N VAL A 9 9.63 -4.13 -5.49
CA VAL A 9 8.74 -4.98 -4.71
C VAL A 9 7.84 -5.76 -5.67
N VAL A 10 7.74 -7.07 -5.47
CA VAL A 10 6.80 -7.91 -6.25
C VAL A 10 5.39 -7.63 -5.76
N LEU A 11 4.56 -7.03 -6.61
CA LEU A 11 3.17 -6.71 -6.31
C LEU A 11 2.26 -7.92 -6.48
N ARG A 12 2.36 -8.59 -7.61
CA ARG A 12 1.57 -9.79 -7.94
C ARG A 12 2.22 -10.65 -9.00
N THR A 13 1.75 -11.88 -9.12
CA THR A 13 2.21 -12.82 -10.15
C THR A 13 1.06 -13.51 -10.84
N HIS A 14 1.21 -13.80 -12.13
CA HIS A 14 0.28 -14.61 -12.92
C HIS A 14 1.00 -15.77 -13.61
N LYS A 15 0.34 -16.92 -13.69
CA LYS A 15 0.87 -18.06 -14.43
C LYS A 15 0.98 -17.73 -15.92
N LEU A 16 2.09 -18.11 -16.53
CA LEU A 16 2.31 -18.03 -17.97
C LEU A 16 2.78 -19.41 -18.46
N GLY A 17 1.91 -20.13 -19.16
CA GLY A 17 2.18 -21.52 -19.52
C GLY A 17 2.46 -22.42 -18.31
N GLU A 18 3.26 -23.47 -18.50
CA GLU A 18 3.50 -24.48 -17.46
C GLU A 18 4.59 -24.09 -16.47
N ALA A 19 5.64 -23.42 -16.91
CA ALA A 19 6.86 -23.20 -16.14
C ALA A 19 7.12 -21.75 -15.74
N ASP A 20 6.47 -20.80 -16.39
CA ASP A 20 6.78 -19.38 -16.28
C ASP A 20 5.72 -18.62 -15.46
N ARG A 21 6.06 -17.39 -15.07
CA ARG A 21 5.11 -16.41 -14.51
C ARG A 21 5.37 -15.03 -15.11
N ILE A 22 4.31 -14.25 -15.28
CA ILE A 22 4.40 -12.80 -15.37
C ILE A 22 4.45 -12.26 -13.96
N VAL A 23 5.48 -11.47 -13.65
CA VAL A 23 5.67 -10.80 -12.37
C VAL A 23 5.42 -9.32 -12.58
N THR A 24 4.52 -8.73 -11.81
CA THR A 24 4.30 -7.29 -11.76
C THR A 24 5.07 -6.73 -10.57
N LEU A 25 5.90 -5.74 -10.83
CA LEU A 25 6.83 -5.12 -9.87
C LEU A 25 6.56 -3.62 -9.78
N LEU A 26 6.63 -3.06 -8.59
CA LEU A 26 6.86 -1.64 -8.42
C LEU A 26 8.37 -1.45 -8.26
N THR A 27 9.01 -0.85 -9.25
CA THR A 27 10.45 -0.61 -9.26
C THR A 27 10.78 0.83 -8.89
N GLN A 28 11.96 1.05 -8.33
CA GLN A 28 12.40 2.37 -7.90
C GLN A 28 12.63 3.31 -9.09
N GLY A 29 13.30 2.80 -10.13
CA GLY A 29 13.76 3.61 -11.26
C GLY A 29 12.78 3.69 -12.43
N ARG A 30 11.84 2.74 -12.56
CA ARG A 30 10.95 2.66 -13.75
C ARG A 30 9.47 2.51 -13.40
N GLY A 31 9.07 2.67 -12.13
CA GLY A 31 7.70 2.52 -11.70
C GLY A 31 7.17 1.10 -11.86
N LYS A 32 5.94 0.92 -12.34
CA LYS A 32 5.39 -0.41 -12.56
C LYS A 32 6.00 -1.07 -13.80
N VAL A 33 6.59 -2.24 -13.57
CA VAL A 33 7.20 -3.07 -14.63
C VAL A 33 6.54 -4.45 -14.62
N ARG A 34 6.21 -4.95 -15.80
CA ARG A 34 5.73 -6.33 -15.99
C ARG A 34 6.82 -7.13 -16.70
N ALA A 35 7.23 -8.24 -16.09
CA ALA A 35 8.31 -9.04 -16.60
C ALA A 35 8.01 -10.54 -16.57
N VAL A 36 8.54 -11.28 -17.54
CA VAL A 36 8.46 -12.76 -17.57
C VAL A 36 9.61 -13.34 -16.76
N ALA A 37 9.29 -14.14 -15.76
CA ALA A 37 10.23 -14.97 -15.00
C ALA A 37 10.21 -16.39 -15.58
N LYS A 38 11.13 -16.69 -16.52
CA LYS A 38 11.20 -17.98 -17.20
C LYS A 38 11.65 -19.09 -16.27
N GLY A 39 10.91 -20.20 -16.26
CA GLY A 39 11.22 -21.38 -15.45
C GLY A 39 11.05 -21.19 -13.95
N VAL A 40 10.38 -20.12 -13.49
CA VAL A 40 10.24 -19.81 -12.05
C VAL A 40 9.45 -20.89 -11.28
N ARG A 41 8.57 -21.64 -11.96
CA ARG A 41 7.77 -22.71 -11.37
C ARG A 41 8.43 -24.09 -11.40
N LYS A 42 9.62 -24.21 -12.02
CA LYS A 42 10.37 -25.47 -12.01
C LYS A 42 10.92 -25.76 -10.63
N THR A 43 10.95 -27.04 -10.22
CA THR A 43 11.47 -27.49 -8.92
C THR A 43 12.91 -26.99 -8.66
N LYS A 44 13.75 -26.93 -9.70
CA LYS A 44 15.12 -26.41 -9.65
C LYS A 44 15.16 -24.98 -10.25
N SER A 45 14.22 -24.14 -9.91
CA SER A 45 14.20 -22.75 -10.38
C SER A 45 15.40 -21.97 -9.81
N ARG A 46 16.07 -21.22 -10.68
CA ARG A 46 17.14 -20.29 -10.26
C ARG A 46 16.63 -19.12 -9.42
N PHE A 47 15.33 -18.83 -9.46
CA PHE A 47 14.71 -17.74 -8.71
C PHE A 47 14.25 -18.17 -7.31
N GLY A 48 13.93 -19.47 -7.12
CA GLY A 48 13.34 -19.95 -5.86
C GLY A 48 12.11 -19.13 -5.49
N GLY A 49 11.99 -18.77 -4.21
CA GLY A 49 10.90 -17.92 -3.69
C GLY A 49 11.11 -16.41 -3.83
N ARG A 50 12.16 -15.96 -4.55
CA ARG A 50 12.52 -14.52 -4.61
C ARG A 50 11.49 -13.66 -5.33
N LEU A 51 10.68 -14.25 -6.22
CA LEU A 51 9.69 -13.54 -7.04
C LEU A 51 8.25 -13.81 -6.59
N GLU A 52 8.05 -14.15 -5.33
CA GLU A 52 6.71 -14.23 -4.72
C GLU A 52 6.24 -12.83 -4.26
N PRO A 53 4.92 -12.57 -4.21
CA PRO A 53 4.40 -11.30 -3.74
C PRO A 53 4.99 -10.85 -2.39
N ALA A 54 5.14 -9.56 -2.19
CA ALA A 54 5.83 -8.90 -1.08
C ALA A 54 7.34 -9.19 -0.97
N SER A 55 7.98 -9.83 -1.95
CA SER A 55 9.45 -9.89 -1.98
C SER A 55 10.04 -8.56 -2.45
N HIS A 56 11.03 -8.05 -1.72
CA HIS A 56 11.84 -6.90 -2.13
C HIS A 56 13.16 -7.42 -2.73
N VAL A 57 13.42 -7.10 -3.98
CA VAL A 57 14.47 -7.72 -4.79
C VAL A 57 15.28 -6.71 -5.59
N ARG A 58 16.56 -7.02 -5.77
CA ARG A 58 17.41 -6.40 -6.81
C ARG A 58 17.31 -7.25 -8.06
N LEU A 59 17.17 -6.60 -9.19
CA LEU A 59 16.83 -7.22 -10.46
C LEU A 59 17.84 -6.85 -11.54
N LEU A 60 18.12 -7.81 -12.41
CA LEU A 60 18.64 -7.56 -13.73
C LEU A 60 17.57 -7.96 -14.73
N LEU A 61 17.12 -7.00 -15.54
CA LEU A 61 16.06 -7.18 -16.51
C LEU A 61 16.57 -6.92 -17.93
N TYR A 62 16.02 -7.69 -18.86
CA TYR A 62 16.17 -7.42 -20.28
C TYR A 62 14.90 -6.74 -20.78
N GLU A 63 15.07 -5.55 -21.35
CA GLU A 63 13.96 -4.71 -21.81
C GLU A 63 13.25 -5.34 -23.00
N GLY A 64 11.97 -5.62 -22.87
CA GLY A 64 11.09 -6.13 -23.90
C GLY A 64 10.14 -5.06 -24.44
N ARG A 65 9.42 -5.40 -25.52
CA ARG A 65 8.44 -4.49 -26.13
C ARG A 65 7.22 -4.28 -25.22
N GLU A 66 6.64 -5.36 -24.70
CA GLU A 66 5.45 -5.36 -23.83
C GLU A 66 5.76 -5.89 -22.44
N LEU A 67 6.55 -6.96 -22.36
CA LEU A 67 6.99 -7.58 -21.13
C LEU A 67 8.51 -7.65 -21.12
N ASP A 68 9.10 -7.24 -20.04
CA ASP A 68 10.53 -7.41 -19.79
C ASP A 68 10.83 -8.89 -19.44
N ILE A 69 12.08 -9.26 -19.33
CA ILE A 69 12.49 -10.60 -18.91
C ILE A 69 13.38 -10.48 -17.68
N VAL A 70 13.00 -11.14 -16.61
CA VAL A 70 13.86 -11.25 -15.41
C VAL A 70 15.01 -12.19 -15.75
N THR A 71 16.23 -11.66 -15.78
CA THR A 71 17.44 -12.45 -15.99
C THR A 71 18.10 -12.84 -14.67
N GLN A 72 18.06 -11.96 -13.64
CA GLN A 72 18.55 -12.23 -12.30
C GLN A 72 17.66 -11.55 -11.26
N ALA A 73 17.52 -12.18 -10.10
CA ALA A 73 16.82 -11.63 -8.94
C ALA A 73 17.56 -12.03 -7.68
N ASP A 74 17.98 -11.03 -6.91
CA ASP A 74 18.63 -11.20 -5.61
C ASP A 74 17.76 -10.55 -4.53
N THR A 75 17.60 -11.24 -3.41
CA THR A 75 16.77 -10.75 -2.32
C THR A 75 17.43 -9.57 -1.60
N LEU A 76 16.69 -8.49 -1.45
CA LEU A 76 17.01 -7.39 -0.54
C LEU A 76 16.32 -7.59 0.81
N ASP A 77 15.03 -8.00 0.78
CA ASP A 77 14.27 -8.32 1.97
C ASP A 77 13.19 -9.34 1.63
N HIS A 78 13.04 -10.38 2.43
CA HIS A 78 12.00 -11.39 2.28
C HIS A 78 10.75 -11.09 3.10
N PHE A 79 10.83 -10.11 4.01
CA PHE A 79 9.77 -9.82 4.97
C PHE A 79 9.18 -11.10 5.58
N ARG A 80 10.06 -11.98 6.06
CA ARG A 80 9.70 -13.32 6.55
C ARG A 80 8.52 -13.32 7.53
N PRO A 81 8.44 -12.39 8.52
CA PRO A 81 7.30 -12.36 9.45
C PRO A 81 5.94 -12.16 8.78
N LEU A 82 5.88 -11.53 7.60
CA LEU A 82 4.62 -11.37 6.86
C LEU A 82 4.11 -12.69 6.27
N ARG A 83 5.00 -13.65 6.05
CA ARG A 83 4.65 -14.97 5.45
C ARG A 83 4.28 -16.01 6.49
N GLU A 84 4.66 -15.77 7.75
CA GLU A 84 4.43 -16.66 8.88
C GLU A 84 3.14 -16.32 9.65
N ASP A 85 2.51 -15.17 9.30
CA ASP A 85 1.29 -14.65 9.92
C ASP A 85 0.28 -14.30 8.83
N LEU A 86 -0.89 -14.95 8.86
CA LEU A 86 -1.92 -14.80 7.83
C LEU A 86 -2.53 -13.38 7.81
N ASP A 87 -2.72 -12.77 8.97
CA ASP A 87 -3.28 -11.42 9.09
C ASP A 87 -2.29 -10.40 8.53
N ARG A 88 -1.01 -10.50 8.90
CA ARG A 88 0.05 -9.64 8.33
C ARG A 88 0.20 -9.84 6.82
N LEU A 89 0.08 -11.07 6.34
CA LEU A 89 0.12 -11.34 4.90
C LEU A 89 -1.05 -10.66 4.19
N GLY A 90 -2.26 -10.75 4.74
CA GLY A 90 -3.43 -10.07 4.21
C GLY A 90 -3.26 -8.54 4.18
N GLN A 91 -2.75 -7.97 5.27
CA GLN A 91 -2.42 -6.55 5.36
C GLN A 91 -1.35 -6.14 4.32
N ALA A 92 -0.31 -6.93 4.15
CA ALA A 92 0.70 -6.69 3.11
C ALA A 92 0.06 -6.71 1.71
N VAL A 93 -0.77 -7.71 1.41
CA VAL A 93 -1.46 -7.85 0.11
C VAL A 93 -2.34 -6.64 -0.18
N SER A 94 -3.01 -6.04 0.82
CA SER A 94 -3.82 -4.83 0.61
C SER A 94 -2.96 -3.62 0.23
N MET A 95 -1.78 -3.46 0.83
CA MET A 95 -0.83 -2.41 0.45
C MET A 95 -0.25 -2.64 -0.96
N LEU A 96 0.06 -3.91 -1.32
CA LEU A 96 0.51 -4.26 -2.67
C LEU A 96 -0.56 -3.98 -3.72
N GLU A 97 -1.84 -4.30 -3.43
CA GLU A 97 -2.96 -4.01 -4.33
C GLU A 97 -3.14 -2.51 -4.54
N ALA A 98 -3.09 -1.72 -3.47
CA ALA A 98 -3.17 -0.26 -3.56
C ALA A 98 -2.01 0.30 -4.41
N ALA A 99 -0.79 -0.13 -4.16
CA ALA A 99 0.38 0.30 -4.93
C ALA A 99 0.30 -0.12 -6.41
N ASP A 100 -0.24 -1.31 -6.72
CA ASP A 100 -0.47 -1.75 -8.12
C ASP A 100 -1.49 -0.86 -8.84
N GLN A 101 -2.54 -0.43 -8.14
CA GLN A 101 -3.57 0.43 -8.74
C GLN A 101 -3.10 1.87 -8.97
N LEU A 102 -2.30 2.40 -8.06
CA LEU A 102 -1.81 3.78 -8.12
C LEU A 102 -0.57 3.97 -9.01
N SER A 103 0.22 2.92 -9.22
CA SER A 103 1.41 3.02 -10.06
C SER A 103 1.08 2.94 -11.55
N LEU A 104 1.75 3.75 -12.36
CA LEU A 104 1.67 3.72 -13.82
C LEU A 104 2.78 2.87 -14.42
N GLU A 105 2.50 2.21 -15.56
CA GLU A 105 3.49 1.39 -16.25
C GLU A 105 4.60 2.27 -16.81
N ARG A 106 5.85 1.92 -16.49
CA ARG A 106 7.08 2.58 -16.95
C ARG A 106 7.19 4.06 -16.53
N GLU A 107 6.47 4.47 -15.51
CA GLU A 107 6.54 5.80 -14.94
C GLU A 107 7.06 5.71 -13.49
N ALA A 108 8.26 6.22 -13.26
CA ALA A 108 8.92 6.14 -11.97
C ALA A 108 8.19 6.99 -10.92
N ASN A 109 7.87 6.37 -9.78
CA ASN A 109 7.38 7.06 -8.58
C ASN A 109 8.20 6.58 -7.36
N PRO A 110 9.42 7.13 -7.16
CA PRO A 110 10.30 6.72 -6.08
C PRO A 110 9.67 6.92 -4.69
N ARG A 111 8.81 7.94 -4.54
CA ARG A 111 8.12 8.19 -3.26
C ARG A 111 7.14 7.08 -2.91
N LEU A 112 6.32 6.63 -3.86
CA LEU A 112 5.41 5.50 -3.67
C LEU A 112 6.20 4.22 -3.37
N TYR A 113 7.29 3.99 -4.10
CA TYR A 113 8.17 2.85 -3.86
C TYR A 113 8.76 2.86 -2.44
N ASP A 114 9.34 3.98 -2.00
CA ASP A 114 9.93 4.10 -0.67
C ASP A 114 8.88 3.97 0.44
N MET A 115 7.69 4.51 0.23
CA MET A 115 6.56 4.37 1.16
C MET A 115 6.12 2.92 1.29
N LEU A 116 6.00 2.18 0.19
CA LEU A 116 5.62 0.77 0.21
C LEU A 116 6.68 -0.07 0.93
N VAL A 117 7.97 0.10 0.61
CA VAL A 117 9.07 -0.62 1.26
C VAL A 117 9.10 -0.31 2.76
N GLY A 118 8.94 0.96 3.14
CA GLY A 118 8.88 1.38 4.54
C GLY A 118 7.71 0.77 5.30
N ALA A 119 6.52 0.76 4.70
CA ALA A 119 5.32 0.17 5.30
C ALA A 119 5.44 -1.34 5.47
N LEU A 120 5.97 -2.06 4.47
CA LEU A 120 6.22 -3.51 4.57
C LEU A 120 7.24 -3.84 5.67
N ARG A 121 8.30 -3.02 5.84
CA ARG A 121 9.25 -3.17 6.94
C ARG A 121 8.62 -2.93 8.31
N ALA A 122 7.81 -1.87 8.44
CA ALA A 122 7.10 -1.58 9.69
C ALA A 122 6.15 -2.71 10.07
N LEU A 123 5.41 -3.24 9.09
CA LEU A 123 4.49 -4.35 9.29
C LEU A 123 5.22 -5.66 9.64
N ALA A 124 6.37 -5.93 9.01
CA ALA A 124 7.19 -7.11 9.32
C ALA A 124 7.87 -7.01 10.70
N GLY A 125 8.14 -5.81 11.17
CA GLY A 125 8.75 -5.53 12.46
C GLY A 125 7.75 -5.67 13.63
N GLN A 126 7.35 -4.55 14.21
CA GLN A 126 6.47 -4.52 15.38
C GLN A 126 5.00 -4.88 15.07
N GLY A 127 4.59 -4.80 13.80
CA GLY A 127 3.22 -5.11 13.39
C GLY A 127 2.20 -4.15 13.99
N ALA A 128 2.52 -2.85 14.03
CA ALA A 128 1.64 -1.83 14.59
C ALA A 128 0.29 -1.81 13.83
N PRO A 129 -0.84 -1.74 14.55
CA PRO A 129 -2.18 -1.91 13.94
C PRO A 129 -2.45 -0.94 12.78
N LEU A 130 -2.00 0.31 12.89
CA LEU A 130 -2.29 1.37 11.91
C LEU A 130 -1.27 1.52 10.76
N VAL A 131 -0.40 0.52 10.54
CA VAL A 131 0.57 0.59 9.42
C VAL A 131 -0.13 0.70 8.07
N VAL A 132 -1.17 -0.12 7.84
CA VAL A 132 -1.92 -0.14 6.57
C VAL A 132 -2.68 1.17 6.38
N SER A 133 -3.43 1.62 7.39
CA SER A 133 -4.20 2.86 7.34
C SER A 133 -3.30 4.08 7.15
N GLY A 134 -2.18 4.10 7.86
CA GLY A 134 -1.15 5.13 7.70
C GLY A 134 -0.58 5.15 6.28
N PHE A 135 -0.32 3.98 5.69
CA PHE A 135 0.11 3.86 4.29
C PHE A 135 -0.96 4.42 3.34
N PHE A 136 -2.23 4.02 3.49
CA PHE A 136 -3.33 4.47 2.62
C PHE A 136 -3.53 5.99 2.67
N LEU A 137 -3.57 6.58 3.87
CA LEU A 137 -3.73 8.02 4.03
C LEU A 137 -2.55 8.81 3.44
N LYS A 138 -1.33 8.32 3.62
CA LYS A 138 -0.13 8.96 3.06
C LYS A 138 -0.05 8.84 1.55
N VAL A 139 -0.50 7.72 0.99
CA VAL A 139 -0.55 7.55 -0.46
C VAL A 139 -1.60 8.47 -1.06
N LEU A 140 -2.78 8.63 -0.45
CA LEU A 140 -3.77 9.65 -0.86
C LEU A 140 -3.16 11.06 -0.87
N ALA A 141 -2.40 11.41 0.17
CA ALA A 141 -1.72 12.69 0.23
C ALA A 141 -0.65 12.85 -0.87
N LEU A 142 0.06 11.76 -1.22
CA LEU A 142 1.03 11.73 -2.32
C LEU A 142 0.37 11.98 -3.69
N GLU A 143 -0.81 11.39 -3.90
CA GLU A 143 -1.61 11.56 -5.13
C GLU A 143 -2.34 12.93 -5.22
N GLY A 144 -2.18 13.79 -4.20
CA GLY A 144 -2.80 15.12 -4.15
C GLY A 144 -4.22 15.14 -3.53
N PHE A 145 -4.67 14.02 -2.99
CA PHE A 145 -5.99 13.87 -2.33
C PHE A 145 -5.85 13.76 -0.80
N ARG A 146 -4.97 14.60 -0.24
CA ARG A 146 -4.77 14.65 1.21
C ARG A 146 -6.08 15.06 1.91
N PRO A 147 -6.65 14.21 2.78
CA PRO A 147 -7.84 14.57 3.52
C PRO A 147 -7.61 15.78 4.42
N GLN A 148 -8.57 16.70 4.48
CA GLN A 148 -8.53 17.81 5.41
C GLN A 148 -8.99 17.35 6.80
N VAL A 149 -8.06 17.35 7.75
CA VAL A 149 -8.30 16.85 9.11
C VAL A 149 -8.01 17.88 10.21
N GLU A 150 -7.47 19.04 9.85
CA GLU A 150 -7.09 20.10 10.80
C GLU A 150 -8.24 21.05 11.11
N ALA A 151 -9.16 21.25 10.16
CA ALA A 151 -10.28 22.17 10.28
C ALA A 151 -11.51 21.65 9.53
N CYS A 152 -12.66 22.19 9.84
CA CYS A 152 -13.90 21.87 9.12
C CYS A 152 -13.79 22.26 7.65
N ILE A 153 -14.05 21.30 6.76
CA ILE A 153 -13.92 21.51 5.31
C ILE A 153 -14.89 22.57 4.76
N THR A 154 -16.01 22.82 5.47
CA THR A 154 -17.03 23.78 5.04
C THR A 154 -16.77 25.20 5.52
N CYS A 155 -16.40 25.38 6.80
CA CYS A 155 -16.27 26.73 7.39
C CYS A 155 -14.86 27.10 7.85
N GLY A 156 -13.90 26.16 7.81
CA GLY A 156 -12.53 26.40 8.23
C GLY A 156 -12.31 26.48 9.76
N ASP A 157 -13.36 26.23 10.57
CA ASP A 157 -13.25 26.20 12.03
C ASP A 157 -12.43 24.99 12.48
N ASP A 158 -11.48 25.18 13.38
CA ASP A 158 -10.62 24.14 13.98
C ASP A 158 -11.21 23.54 15.26
N GLY A 159 -12.46 23.91 15.63
CA GLY A 159 -13.21 23.38 16.74
C GLY A 159 -13.49 21.87 16.63
N PRO A 160 -14.28 21.30 17.53
CA PRO A 160 -14.49 19.87 17.53
C PRO A 160 -14.99 19.35 16.17
N LEU A 161 -14.18 18.51 15.52
CA LEU A 161 -14.49 17.82 14.28
C LEU A 161 -15.18 16.49 14.64
N VAL A 162 -16.37 16.23 14.10
CA VAL A 162 -17.26 15.16 14.57
C VAL A 162 -17.77 14.25 13.46
N ALA A 163 -17.49 14.56 12.21
CA ALA A 163 -17.94 13.76 11.08
C ALA A 163 -16.93 13.76 9.92
N TRP A 164 -16.91 12.69 9.14
CA TRP A 164 -16.12 12.52 7.92
C TRP A 164 -17.02 12.64 6.69
N ALA A 165 -16.86 13.71 5.96
CA ALA A 165 -17.48 13.93 4.65
C ALA A 165 -16.59 13.34 3.56
N LEU A 166 -16.84 12.09 3.18
CA LEU A 166 -15.99 11.34 2.24
C LEU A 166 -15.92 12.03 0.87
N ASP A 167 -17.05 12.45 0.33
CA ASP A 167 -17.14 13.07 -0.99
C ASP A 167 -16.49 14.46 -1.04
N GLU A 168 -16.46 15.15 0.10
CA GLU A 168 -15.83 16.46 0.26
C GLU A 168 -14.35 16.35 0.65
N GLY A 169 -13.88 15.13 0.99
CA GLY A 169 -12.49 14.83 1.28
C GLY A 169 -11.97 15.34 2.63
N GLY A 170 -12.82 15.42 3.67
CA GLY A 170 -12.35 15.91 4.96
C GLY A 170 -13.34 15.82 6.11
N LEU A 171 -12.94 16.44 7.23
CA LEU A 171 -13.72 16.46 8.47
C LEU A 171 -14.63 17.69 8.57
N CYS A 172 -15.76 17.51 9.26
CA CYS A 172 -16.75 18.55 9.52
C CYS A 172 -16.97 18.77 11.02
N CYS A 173 -17.23 20.02 11.40
CA CYS A 173 -17.69 20.39 12.74
C CYS A 173 -19.16 20.00 12.95
N ALA A 174 -19.67 20.15 14.18
CA ALA A 174 -21.04 19.81 14.54
C ALA A 174 -22.09 20.58 13.73
N THR A 175 -21.83 21.85 13.41
CA THR A 175 -22.73 22.72 12.64
C THR A 175 -22.87 22.30 11.18
N HIS A 176 -21.77 21.80 10.58
CA HIS A 176 -21.71 21.38 9.17
C HIS A 176 -21.61 19.87 9.02
N ARG A 177 -22.15 19.14 9.99
CA ARG A 177 -22.06 17.68 10.05
C ARG A 177 -22.58 17.00 8.79
N GLN A 178 -21.69 16.33 8.05
CA GLN A 178 -22.00 15.51 6.88
C GLN A 178 -21.23 14.19 6.97
N GLY A 179 -21.79 13.12 6.43
CA GLY A 179 -21.14 11.81 6.36
C GLY A 179 -21.15 11.01 7.66
N ALA A 180 -20.14 10.19 7.87
CA ALA A 180 -20.03 9.29 9.01
C ALA A 180 -19.55 10.01 10.27
N ALA A 181 -20.10 9.65 11.42
CA ALA A 181 -19.61 10.16 12.72
C ALA A 181 -18.16 9.69 12.94
N VAL A 182 -17.35 10.56 13.56
CA VAL A 182 -15.95 10.28 13.89
C VAL A 182 -15.67 10.66 15.33
N SER A 183 -14.98 9.77 16.07
CA SER A 183 -14.56 10.03 17.44
C SER A 183 -13.41 11.05 17.49
N ALA A 184 -13.31 11.78 18.61
CA ALA A 184 -12.22 12.74 18.82
C ALA A 184 -10.84 12.04 18.81
N GLU A 185 -10.78 10.81 19.28
CA GLU A 185 -9.59 9.98 19.28
C GLU A 185 -9.16 9.60 17.87
N ALA A 186 -10.10 9.21 17.00
CA ALA A 186 -9.79 8.92 15.60
C ALA A 186 -9.35 10.19 14.86
N VAL A 187 -9.96 11.34 15.13
CA VAL A 187 -9.51 12.63 14.60
C VAL A 187 -8.06 12.91 14.98
N ALA A 188 -7.68 12.72 16.26
CA ALA A 188 -6.30 12.92 16.69
C ALA A 188 -5.31 12.01 15.97
N VAL A 189 -5.67 10.73 15.76
CA VAL A 189 -4.84 9.78 15.01
C VAL A 189 -4.69 10.21 13.54
N LEU A 190 -5.77 10.62 12.89
CA LEU A 190 -5.74 11.10 11.50
C LEU A 190 -4.82 12.33 11.36
N GLN A 191 -4.91 13.27 12.31
CA GLN A 191 -4.04 14.45 12.40
C GLN A 191 -2.58 14.07 12.62
N ASP A 192 -2.28 13.06 13.44
CA ASP A 192 -0.92 12.57 13.66
C ASP A 192 -0.34 11.92 12.40
N VAL A 193 -1.12 11.06 11.71
CA VAL A 193 -0.70 10.42 10.47
C VAL A 193 -0.38 11.46 9.39
N LEU A 194 -1.29 12.38 9.13
CA LEU A 194 -1.18 13.36 8.05
C LEU A 194 -0.28 14.54 8.43
N GLY A 195 -0.17 14.88 9.71
CA GLY A 195 0.70 15.92 10.25
C GLY A 195 2.16 15.52 10.43
N GLY A 196 2.56 14.32 10.00
CA GLY A 196 3.96 13.86 10.03
C GLY A 196 4.39 13.19 11.35
N ARG A 197 3.47 12.98 12.31
CA ARG A 197 3.73 12.30 13.58
C ARG A 197 3.34 10.80 13.51
N LEU A 198 3.67 10.15 12.39
CA LEU A 198 3.30 8.75 12.15
C LEU A 198 3.74 7.81 13.29
N GLY A 199 4.92 8.05 13.89
CA GLY A 199 5.40 7.25 15.02
C GLY A 199 4.44 7.29 16.22
N THR A 200 3.79 8.43 16.50
CA THR A 200 2.76 8.57 17.52
C THR A 200 1.52 7.78 17.15
N ALA A 201 1.02 7.95 15.93
CA ALA A 201 -0.16 7.24 15.43
C ALA A 201 0.02 5.71 15.47
N LEU A 202 1.21 5.20 15.13
CA LEU A 202 1.49 3.76 15.15
C LEU A 202 1.53 3.15 16.56
N ASN A 203 1.58 3.95 17.61
CA ASN A 203 1.46 3.49 19.01
C ASN A 203 0.00 3.37 19.48
N GLU A 204 -0.97 3.75 18.66
CA GLU A 204 -2.38 3.57 19.02
C GLU A 204 -2.74 2.07 19.01
N THR A 205 -3.30 1.60 20.12
CA THR A 205 -3.63 0.18 20.32
C THR A 205 -5.07 -0.07 20.74
N ARG A 206 -5.87 1.00 20.97
CA ARG A 206 -7.28 0.87 21.33
C ARG A 206 -8.07 0.29 20.15
N PRO A 207 -8.67 -0.93 20.28
CA PRO A 207 -9.25 -1.63 19.12
C PRO A 207 -10.36 -0.84 18.42
N THR A 208 -11.16 -0.08 19.18
CA THR A 208 -12.25 0.73 18.64
C THR A 208 -11.74 1.87 17.77
N VAL A 209 -10.68 2.58 18.22
CA VAL A 209 -10.05 3.68 17.48
C VAL A 209 -9.35 3.15 16.24
N VAL A 210 -8.60 2.03 16.39
CA VAL A 210 -7.93 1.37 15.27
C VAL A 210 -8.93 0.98 14.19
N ALA A 211 -10.03 0.29 14.55
CA ALA A 211 -11.05 -0.14 13.61
C ALA A 211 -11.74 1.06 12.90
N GLU A 212 -11.95 2.15 13.63
CA GLU A 212 -12.54 3.37 13.06
C GLU A 212 -11.60 4.02 12.04
N VAL A 213 -10.32 4.20 12.39
CA VAL A 213 -9.31 4.77 11.48
C VAL A 213 -9.10 3.88 10.26
N ASP A 214 -9.04 2.55 10.44
CA ASP A 214 -8.95 1.59 9.35
C ASP A 214 -10.13 1.73 8.38
N HIS A 215 -11.35 1.79 8.91
CA HIS A 215 -12.54 1.96 8.09
C HIS A 215 -12.48 3.27 7.28
N LEU A 216 -12.11 4.38 7.91
CA LEU A 216 -12.01 5.69 7.25
C LEU A 216 -10.93 5.69 6.16
N ALA A 217 -9.75 5.16 6.46
CA ALA A 217 -8.64 5.11 5.51
C ALA A 217 -8.95 4.25 4.28
N ILE A 218 -9.56 3.06 4.49
CA ILE A 218 -9.99 2.16 3.42
C ILE A 218 -11.03 2.86 2.54
N ARG A 219 -12.07 3.45 3.15
CA ARG A 219 -13.13 4.13 2.42
C ARG A 219 -12.60 5.31 1.60
N ALA A 220 -11.68 6.10 2.16
CA ALA A 220 -11.06 7.21 1.46
C ALA A 220 -10.24 6.74 0.24
N LEU A 221 -9.47 5.66 0.40
CA LEU A 221 -8.68 5.12 -0.71
C LEU A 221 -9.58 4.50 -1.79
N GLU A 222 -10.58 3.70 -1.40
CA GLU A 222 -11.54 3.10 -2.34
C GLU A 222 -12.35 4.13 -3.13
N HIS A 223 -12.72 5.24 -2.46
CA HIS A 223 -13.38 6.38 -3.10
C HIS A 223 -12.48 7.03 -4.16
N HIS A 224 -11.24 7.32 -3.80
CA HIS A 224 -10.25 7.87 -4.75
C HIS A 224 -9.98 6.95 -5.94
N LEU A 225 -9.89 5.63 -5.70
CA LEU A 225 -9.66 4.64 -6.75
C LEU A 225 -10.91 4.35 -7.60
N GLU A 226 -12.08 4.87 -7.21
CA GLU A 226 -13.40 4.51 -7.77
C GLU A 226 -13.63 2.97 -7.81
N ARG A 227 -12.98 2.25 -6.87
CA ARG A 227 -12.90 0.81 -6.87
C ARG A 227 -12.66 0.23 -5.48
N ARG A 228 -13.31 -0.88 -5.18
CA ARG A 228 -13.05 -1.64 -3.96
C ARG A 228 -11.74 -2.42 -4.01
N LEU A 229 -11.01 -2.45 -2.90
CA LEU A 229 -9.85 -3.31 -2.71
C LEU A 229 -10.32 -4.74 -2.44
N ARG A 230 -9.95 -5.67 -3.31
CA ARG A 230 -10.36 -7.08 -3.21
C ARG A 230 -9.77 -7.77 -1.98
N SER A 231 -8.53 -7.42 -1.64
CA SER A 231 -7.79 -7.94 -0.50
C SER A 231 -8.43 -7.57 0.84
N VAL A 232 -8.92 -6.34 0.97
CA VAL A 232 -9.62 -5.86 2.19
C VAL A 232 -10.94 -6.63 2.39
N THR A 233 -11.69 -6.86 1.32
CA THR A 233 -12.94 -7.63 1.38
C THR A 233 -12.71 -9.08 1.85
N ALA A 234 -11.56 -9.67 1.56
CA ALA A 234 -11.21 -11.01 1.99
C ALA A 234 -10.86 -11.08 3.50
N LEU A 235 -10.17 -10.05 4.03
CA LEU A 235 -9.80 -9.96 5.45
C LEU A 235 -11.00 -9.81 6.39
N HIS A 236 -12.08 -9.14 5.96
CA HIS A 236 -13.27 -8.91 6.77
C HIS A 236 -14.28 -10.09 6.74
N ARG A 237 -13.99 -11.16 5.99
CA ARG A 237 -14.82 -12.37 5.89
C ARG A 237 -14.31 -13.56 6.72
N SER A 238 -13.17 -13.44 7.32
CA SER A 238 -12.54 -14.42 8.23
C SER A 238 -12.73 -14.02 9.69
#